data_d2290a4c2bbb4271aea180743bcab28a
#
_entry.id   d2290a4c2bbb4271aea180743bcab28a
#
_cell.length_a   1.000
_cell.length_b   1.000
_cell.length_c   1.000
_cell.angle_alpha   90.00
_cell.angle_beta   90.00
_cell.angle_gamma   90.00
#
_symmetry.space_group_name_H-M   'P 1'
#
loop_
_entity.id
_entity.type
_entity.pdbx_description
1 polymer ?
#
loop_
_entity_poly.entity_id
_entity_poly.type
_entity_poly.pdbx_seq_one_letter_code
_entity_poly.pdbx_strand_id
1 'polypeptide(L)'
;MKPEFREGLSTELEMVTTEADRAPHVAVFSTPAMVALMERTSVALVKPYFEEGENSVGVKICVSHIAATSIGRKVRCRSTVQAIAGRRITFAVEAYNEKGKIGEGTHERVIINPQKFAAKAQG
;
A
#
# COMPACT_ATOMS: atom_id res chain seq x y z
N MET A 1 -6.04 -16.42 -7.80
CA MET A 1 -5.97 -16.12 -6.34
C MET A 1 -6.41 -17.33 -5.54
N LYS A 2 -5.67 -17.63 -4.50
CA LYS A 2 -6.03 -18.74 -3.61
C LYS A 2 -7.38 -18.46 -2.96
N PRO A 3 -8.18 -19.52 -2.70
CA PRO A 3 -9.57 -19.36 -2.19
C PRO A 3 -9.63 -18.77 -0.78
N GLU A 4 -8.54 -18.82 0.00
CA GLU A 4 -8.46 -18.22 1.33
C GLU A 4 -8.44 -16.69 1.29
N PHE A 5 -8.15 -16.09 0.14
CA PHE A 5 -8.14 -14.63 0.01
C PHE A 5 -9.57 -14.09 0.08
N ARG A 6 -9.83 -13.20 1.03
CA ARG A 6 -11.19 -12.70 1.30
C ARG A 6 -11.17 -11.31 1.90
N GLU A 7 -12.31 -10.66 1.88
CA GLU A 7 -12.52 -9.40 2.59
C GLU A 7 -12.27 -9.57 4.08
N GLY A 8 -11.75 -8.52 4.69
CA GLY A 8 -11.44 -8.48 6.11
C GLY A 8 -10.02 -8.92 6.49
N LEU A 9 -9.29 -9.57 5.58
CA LEU A 9 -7.87 -9.87 5.81
C LEU A 9 -7.09 -8.57 5.94
N SER A 10 -6.11 -8.55 6.85
CA SER A 10 -5.28 -7.37 7.08
C SER A 10 -3.85 -7.74 7.42
N THR A 11 -2.94 -6.79 7.24
CA THR A 11 -1.57 -6.90 7.70
C THR A 11 -1.02 -5.52 8.04
N GLU A 12 0.10 -5.48 8.74
CA GLU A 12 0.79 -4.25 9.09
C GLU A 12 2.26 -4.34 8.72
N LEU A 13 2.82 -3.23 8.28
CA LEU A 13 4.26 -3.04 8.13
C LEU A 13 4.69 -1.83 8.93
N GLU A 14 5.92 -1.88 9.46
CA GLU A 14 6.53 -0.78 10.18
C GLU A 14 7.82 -0.37 9.47
N MET A 15 8.20 0.90 9.63
CA MET A 15 9.50 1.40 9.20
C MET A 15 9.89 2.57 10.09
N VAL A 16 11.18 2.89 10.09
CA VAL A 16 11.70 4.14 10.66
C VAL A 16 11.96 5.06 9.48
N THR A 17 11.43 6.28 9.55
CA THR A 17 11.61 7.26 8.48
C THR A 17 13.07 7.69 8.37
N THR A 18 13.56 7.86 7.14
CA THR A 18 14.96 8.23 6.86
C THR A 18 15.00 9.49 5.99
N GLU A 19 16.20 10.02 5.78
CA GLU A 19 16.40 11.19 4.91
C GLU A 19 15.85 10.96 3.49
N ALA A 20 15.86 9.71 3.00
CA ALA A 20 15.29 9.38 1.70
C ALA A 20 13.77 9.57 1.63
N ASP A 21 13.10 9.60 2.78
CA ASP A 21 11.64 9.68 2.88
C ASP A 21 11.13 11.10 3.11
N ARG A 22 12.03 12.08 3.21
CA ARG A 22 11.65 13.43 3.62
C ARG A 22 11.04 14.27 2.51
N ALA A 23 10.19 15.21 2.92
CA ALA A 23 9.72 16.27 2.03
C ALA A 23 10.90 17.21 1.66
N PRO A 24 10.86 17.84 0.45
CA PRO A 24 12.01 18.63 -0.03
C PRO A 24 12.41 19.80 0.86
N HIS A 25 11.45 20.47 1.49
CA HIS A 25 11.68 21.72 2.20
C HIS A 25 11.60 21.61 3.73
N VAL A 26 11.25 20.43 4.24
CA VAL A 26 11.10 20.22 5.68
C VAL A 26 11.37 18.76 6.03
N ALA A 27 12.02 18.52 7.17
CA ALA A 27 12.46 17.18 7.58
C ALA A 27 11.31 16.37 8.18
N VAL A 28 10.31 16.08 7.37
CA VAL A 28 9.16 15.26 7.74
C VAL A 28 8.91 14.18 6.68
N PHE A 29 8.30 13.10 7.10
CA PHE A 29 7.85 12.00 6.23
C PHE A 29 6.95 12.56 5.13
N SER A 30 7.35 12.38 3.87
CA SER A 30 6.64 12.95 2.73
C SER A 30 5.38 12.18 2.37
N THR A 31 4.45 12.82 1.70
CA THR A 31 3.23 12.16 1.20
C THR A 31 3.56 11.02 0.22
N PRO A 32 4.45 11.20 -0.76
CA PRO A 32 4.84 10.07 -1.62
C PRO A 32 5.45 8.90 -0.85
N ALA A 33 6.24 9.15 0.19
CA ALA A 33 6.82 8.09 1.01
C ALA A 33 5.75 7.34 1.81
N MET A 34 4.76 8.06 2.35
CA MET A 34 3.62 7.45 3.02
C MET A 34 2.81 6.57 2.05
N VAL A 35 2.55 7.07 0.85
CA VAL A 35 1.85 6.31 -0.20
C VAL A 35 2.63 5.04 -0.54
N ALA A 36 3.95 5.14 -0.68
CA ALA A 36 4.80 3.98 -0.95
C ALA A 36 4.68 2.93 0.17
N LEU A 37 4.63 3.35 1.42
CA LEU A 37 4.42 2.44 2.56
C LEU A 37 3.04 1.77 2.47
N MET A 38 2.01 2.53 2.14
CA MET A 38 0.65 2.00 1.99
C MET A 38 0.57 0.97 0.86
N GLU A 39 1.25 1.22 -0.25
CA GLU A 39 1.33 0.27 -1.37
C GLU A 39 2.08 -1.00 -0.97
N ARG A 40 3.25 -0.87 -0.33
CA ARG A 40 4.04 -2.03 0.13
C ARG A 40 3.26 -2.88 1.12
N THR A 41 2.50 -2.26 2.00
CA THR A 41 1.69 -2.98 2.99
C THR A 41 0.60 -3.79 2.30
N SER A 42 -0.05 -3.21 1.30
CA SER A 42 -1.10 -3.88 0.51
C SER A 42 -0.53 -5.02 -0.33
N VAL A 43 0.66 -4.83 -0.91
CA VAL A 43 1.37 -5.91 -1.62
C VAL A 43 1.70 -7.05 -0.67
N ALA A 44 2.20 -6.76 0.52
CA ALA A 44 2.51 -7.78 1.52
C ALA A 44 1.26 -8.57 1.93
N LEU A 45 0.11 -7.91 1.96
CA LEU A 45 -1.16 -8.56 2.29
C LEU A 45 -1.60 -9.53 1.19
N VAL A 46 -1.53 -9.13 -0.08
CA VAL A 46 -2.06 -9.93 -1.19
C VAL A 46 -1.10 -11.01 -1.67
N LYS A 47 0.20 -10.76 -1.57
CA LYS A 47 1.24 -11.62 -2.14
C LYS A 47 1.15 -13.09 -1.74
N PRO A 48 0.88 -13.47 -0.47
CA PRO A 48 0.79 -14.88 -0.07
C PRO A 48 -0.34 -15.65 -0.77
N TYR A 49 -1.29 -14.94 -1.36
CA TYR A 49 -2.49 -15.53 -1.99
C TYR A 49 -2.39 -15.61 -3.50
N PHE A 50 -1.29 -15.20 -4.10
CA PHE A 50 -1.08 -15.36 -5.54
C PHE A 50 -0.91 -16.83 -5.90
N GLU A 51 -1.50 -17.24 -7.00
CA GLU A 51 -1.20 -18.48 -7.65
C GLU A 51 -0.09 -18.25 -8.68
N GLU A 52 0.44 -19.35 -9.23
CA GLU A 52 1.52 -19.26 -10.22
C GLU A 52 1.12 -18.35 -11.38
N GLY A 53 2.02 -17.46 -11.78
CA GLY A 53 1.78 -16.52 -12.88
C GLY A 53 1.00 -15.28 -12.49
N GLU A 54 0.59 -15.14 -11.23
CA GLU A 54 -0.14 -13.96 -10.77
C GLU A 54 0.77 -12.96 -10.07
N ASN A 55 0.42 -11.69 -10.23
CA ASN A 55 0.97 -10.57 -9.46
C ASN A 55 -0.08 -9.46 -9.51
N SER A 56 0.23 -8.31 -8.95
CA SER A 56 -0.70 -7.18 -8.98
C SER A 56 0.01 -5.89 -9.34
N VAL A 57 -0.77 -4.94 -9.88
CA VAL A 57 -0.32 -3.55 -10.11
C VAL A 57 -1.27 -2.60 -9.40
N GLY A 58 -0.74 -1.51 -8.86
CA GLY A 58 -1.54 -0.43 -8.30
C GLY A 58 -2.20 0.36 -9.41
N VAL A 59 -3.49 0.66 -9.26
CA VAL A 59 -4.27 1.42 -10.26
C VAL A 59 -4.94 2.66 -9.70
N LYS A 60 -5.02 2.77 -8.37
CA LYS A 60 -5.63 3.95 -7.73
C LYS A 60 -5.15 4.07 -6.30
N ILE A 61 -4.92 5.30 -5.90
CA ILE A 61 -4.64 5.67 -4.51
C ILE A 61 -5.41 6.94 -4.20
N CYS A 62 -6.18 6.92 -3.12
CA CYS A 62 -6.96 8.08 -2.69
C CYS A 62 -6.84 8.18 -1.19
N VAL A 63 -5.90 9.02 -0.73
CA VAL A 63 -5.55 9.11 0.69
C VAL A 63 -5.38 10.55 1.12
N SER A 64 -5.55 10.77 2.43
CA SER A 64 -5.24 12.03 3.09
C SER A 64 -4.04 11.83 3.99
N HIS A 65 -3.11 12.79 3.98
CA HIS A 65 -1.96 12.83 4.87
C HIS A 65 -2.28 13.88 5.93
N ILE A 66 -2.74 13.45 7.09
CA ILE A 66 -3.42 14.32 8.06
C ILE A 66 -2.52 14.83 9.19
N ALA A 67 -1.33 14.25 9.38
CA ALA A 67 -0.40 14.70 10.41
C ALA A 67 1.04 14.41 9.98
N ALA A 68 1.96 15.26 10.42
CA ALA A 68 3.37 15.14 10.10
C ALA A 68 4.10 14.18 11.04
N THR A 69 5.17 13.57 10.53
CA THR A 69 6.08 12.71 11.30
C THR A 69 7.50 13.15 11.02
N SER A 70 8.27 13.42 12.06
CA SER A 70 9.68 13.78 11.93
C SER A 70 10.51 12.62 11.37
N ILE A 71 11.59 12.94 10.67
CA ILE A 71 12.54 11.93 10.20
C ILE A 71 13.22 11.28 11.42
N GLY A 72 13.44 9.96 11.33
CA GLY A 72 14.00 9.15 12.42
C GLY A 72 12.96 8.57 13.36
N ARG A 73 11.68 8.79 13.08
CA ARG A 73 10.57 8.25 13.89
C ARG A 73 9.95 7.04 13.23
N LYS A 74 9.34 6.19 14.06
CA LYS A 74 8.65 4.99 13.59
C LYS A 74 7.28 5.36 13.02
N VAL A 75 6.95 4.74 11.89
CA VAL A 75 5.61 4.76 11.29
C VAL A 75 5.18 3.33 11.02
N ARG A 76 3.89 3.08 11.08
CA ARG A 76 3.31 1.78 10.69
C ARG A 76 2.09 2.01 9.82
N CYS A 77 1.84 1.06 8.93
CA CYS A 77 0.67 1.09 8.07
C CYS A 77 -0.09 -0.23 8.23
N ARG A 78 -1.40 -0.12 8.32
CA ARG A 78 -2.31 -1.26 8.26
C ARG A 78 -3.06 -1.21 6.93
N SER A 79 -3.09 -2.32 6.22
CA SER A 79 -3.91 -2.50 5.03
C SER A 79 -4.92 -3.62 5.29
N THR A 80 -6.17 -3.40 4.89
CA THR A 80 -7.26 -4.37 5.06
C THR A 80 -7.96 -4.55 3.73
N VAL A 81 -8.27 -5.78 3.35
CA VAL A 81 -9.05 -6.05 2.15
C VAL A 81 -10.48 -5.58 2.38
N GLN A 82 -10.87 -4.52 1.69
CA GLN A 82 -12.19 -3.89 1.84
C GLN A 82 -13.20 -4.46 0.86
N ALA A 83 -12.78 -4.72 -0.38
CA ALA A 83 -13.68 -5.23 -1.42
C ALA A 83 -12.89 -6.02 -2.47
N ILE A 84 -13.54 -7.03 -3.04
CA ILE A 84 -12.99 -7.83 -4.13
C ILE A 84 -14.05 -7.85 -5.24
N ALA A 85 -13.69 -7.35 -6.42
CA ALA A 85 -14.56 -7.32 -7.60
C ALA A 85 -13.80 -7.92 -8.77
N GLY A 86 -13.92 -9.25 -8.93
CA GLY A 86 -13.14 -9.98 -9.92
C GLY A 86 -11.66 -9.89 -9.64
N ARG A 87 -10.90 -9.32 -10.56
CA ARG A 87 -9.44 -9.14 -10.42
C ARG A 87 -9.05 -7.81 -9.74
N ARG A 88 -10.01 -6.97 -9.41
CA ARG A 88 -9.78 -5.68 -8.75
C ARG A 88 -10.00 -5.82 -7.25
N ILE A 89 -9.02 -5.38 -6.48
CA ILE A 89 -9.05 -5.44 -5.02
C ILE A 89 -8.93 -4.02 -4.49
N THR A 90 -9.83 -3.66 -3.57
CA THR A 90 -9.77 -2.39 -2.84
C THR A 90 -9.30 -2.66 -1.43
N PHE A 91 -8.27 -1.91 -1.02
CA PHE A 91 -7.72 -1.95 0.35
C PHE A 91 -8.08 -0.67 1.08
N ALA A 92 -8.48 -0.79 2.34
CA ALA A 92 -8.50 0.33 3.25
C ALA A 92 -7.11 0.44 3.87
N VAL A 93 -6.49 1.62 3.81
CA VAL A 93 -5.14 1.84 4.32
C VAL A 93 -5.14 2.91 5.39
N GLU A 94 -4.38 2.68 6.45
CA GLU A 94 -4.24 3.60 7.57
C GLU A 94 -2.78 3.63 7.99
N ALA A 95 -2.23 4.83 8.19
CA ALA A 95 -0.86 4.99 8.63
C ALA A 95 -0.84 5.74 9.96
N TYR A 96 0.10 5.35 10.83
CA TYR A 96 0.23 5.85 12.19
C TYR A 96 1.68 6.16 12.51
N ASN A 97 1.89 7.16 13.34
CA ASN A 97 3.15 7.33 14.06
C ASN A 97 2.90 7.07 15.56
N GLU A 98 3.87 7.37 16.41
CA GLU A 98 3.77 7.13 17.85
C GLU A 98 2.71 8.00 18.53
N LYS A 99 2.28 9.09 17.88
CA LYS A 99 1.27 10.02 18.42
C LYS A 99 -0.15 9.70 17.97
N GLY A 100 -0.33 8.93 16.90
CA GLY A 100 -1.63 8.59 16.37
C GLY A 100 -1.67 8.46 14.86
N LYS A 101 -2.86 8.56 14.30
CA LYS A 101 -3.07 8.43 12.86
C LYS A 101 -2.45 9.61 12.10
N ILE A 102 -1.70 9.30 11.05
CA ILE A 102 -1.08 10.30 10.18
C ILE A 102 -1.66 10.31 8.77
N GLY A 103 -2.36 9.26 8.37
CA GLY A 103 -2.98 9.20 7.06
C GLY A 103 -3.97 8.06 6.95
N GLU A 104 -4.87 8.17 5.96
CA GLU A 104 -5.88 7.14 5.72
C GLU A 104 -6.49 7.29 4.34
N GLY A 105 -7.07 6.23 3.82
CA GLY A 105 -7.80 6.24 2.58
C GLY A 105 -7.94 4.85 1.97
N THR A 106 -7.97 4.81 0.65
CA THR A 106 -8.14 3.56 -0.10
C THR A 106 -7.05 3.42 -1.17
N HIS A 107 -6.76 2.17 -1.50
CA HIS A 107 -5.82 1.80 -2.54
C HIS A 107 -6.40 0.64 -3.33
N GLU A 108 -6.36 0.72 -4.66
CA GLU A 108 -6.85 -0.35 -5.52
C GLU A 108 -5.71 -0.96 -6.30
N ARG A 109 -5.74 -2.29 -6.40
CA ARG A 109 -4.80 -3.07 -7.19
C ARG A 109 -5.55 -4.03 -8.09
N VAL A 110 -4.95 -4.38 -9.21
CA VAL A 110 -5.53 -5.34 -10.16
C VAL A 110 -4.57 -6.52 -10.29
N ILE A 111 -5.13 -7.72 -10.20
CA ILE A 111 -4.37 -8.96 -10.40
C ILE A 111 -4.10 -9.12 -11.89
N ILE A 112 -2.84 -9.32 -12.23
CA ILE A 112 -2.38 -9.43 -13.62
C ILE A 112 -1.47 -10.65 -13.78
N ASN A 113 -1.26 -11.02 -15.04
CA ASN A 113 -0.13 -11.87 -15.42
C ASN A 113 0.99 -10.92 -15.87
N PRO A 114 2.15 -10.89 -15.19
CA PRO A 114 3.19 -9.91 -15.48
C PRO A 114 3.68 -9.92 -16.92
N GLN A 115 3.83 -11.09 -17.54
CA GLN A 115 4.30 -11.20 -18.92
C GLN A 115 3.29 -10.62 -19.90
N LYS A 116 2.01 -10.96 -19.75
CA LYS A 116 0.94 -10.44 -20.60
C LYS A 116 0.76 -8.94 -20.41
N PHE A 117 0.86 -8.49 -19.18
CA PHE A 117 0.74 -7.07 -18.84
C PHE A 117 1.86 -6.23 -19.46
N ALA A 118 3.10 -6.69 -19.33
CA ALA A 118 4.26 -6.01 -19.90
C ALA A 118 4.19 -5.96 -21.43
N ALA A 119 3.77 -7.06 -22.07
CA ALA A 119 3.59 -7.11 -23.51
C ALA A 119 2.55 -6.10 -24.00
N LYS A 120 1.44 -5.96 -23.27
CA LYS A 120 0.39 -4.99 -23.57
C LYS A 120 0.88 -3.55 -23.45
N ALA A 121 1.72 -3.27 -22.45
CA ALA A 121 2.27 -1.94 -22.23
C ALA A 121 3.25 -1.53 -23.35
N GLN A 122 3.91 -2.49 -24.00
CA GLN A 122 4.83 -2.25 -25.10
C GLN A 122 4.13 -2.06 -26.45
N GLY A 123 2.95 -2.59 -26.58
CA GLY A 123 2.13 -2.50 -27.76
C GLY A 123 1.26 -1.30 -27.73
#